data_369ad747975d0b206d6ad2bf55f91d03
#
_entry.id   369ad747975d0b206d6ad2bf55f91d03
#
_cell.length_a   1.000
_cell.length_b   1.000
_cell.length_c   1.000
_cell.angle_alpha   90.00
_cell.angle_beta   90.00
_cell.angle_gamma   90.00
#
_symmetry.space_group_name_H-M   'P 1'
#
loop_
_entity.id
_entity.type
_entity.pdbx_description
1 polymer ?
#
loop_
_entity_poly.entity_id
_entity_poly.type
_entity_poly.pdbx_seq_one_letter_code
_entity_poly.pdbx_strand_id
1 'polypeptide(L)'
;MTFLEELHQQRWDDHRYYHHNRVNQFLHLLSASCFLASYVLLFVDPVKAVMVGWLLAMILRQIGHFFFEPKTFDSVNDASHEYKESIKVGYNLKRKVVLLTIWILAPIMLFDPFTASVIETLTERASFVYNTSIIWLIIGVGAVLFRTVHLFFLMGI
;
A
#
# COMPACT_ATOMS: atom_id res chain seq x y z
N MET A 1 -23.40 24.26 1.46
CA MET A 1 -23.06 23.05 0.69
C MET A 1 -23.54 21.85 1.50
N THR A 2 -24.30 20.95 0.91
CA THR A 2 -24.72 19.72 1.61
C THR A 2 -23.55 18.72 1.61
N PHE A 3 -23.55 17.78 2.56
CA PHE A 3 -22.52 16.72 2.61
C PHE A 3 -22.38 15.95 1.30
N LEU A 4 -23.48 15.70 0.58
CA LEU A 4 -23.47 15.02 -0.71
C LEU A 4 -22.84 15.87 -1.84
N GLU A 5 -23.07 17.18 -1.83
CA GLU A 5 -22.44 18.11 -2.78
C GLU A 5 -20.93 18.18 -2.55
N GLU A 6 -20.50 18.26 -1.29
CA GLU A 6 -19.09 18.28 -0.90
C GLU A 6 -18.38 16.97 -1.27
N LEU A 7 -19.01 15.82 -1.00
CA LEU A 7 -18.50 14.50 -1.38
C LEU A 7 -18.41 14.34 -2.90
N HIS A 8 -19.38 14.88 -3.64
CA HIS A 8 -19.39 14.84 -5.10
C HIS A 8 -18.28 15.70 -5.69
N GLN A 9 -18.03 16.88 -5.12
CA GLN A 9 -16.95 17.78 -5.52
C GLN A 9 -15.59 17.15 -5.26
N GLN A 10 -15.31 16.62 -4.06
CA GLN A 10 -14.07 15.90 -3.74
C GLN A 10 -13.81 14.71 -4.68
N ARG A 11 -14.86 13.93 -4.95
CA ARG A 11 -14.75 12.78 -5.87
C ARG A 11 -14.41 13.20 -7.30
N TRP A 12 -14.88 14.37 -7.76
CA TRP A 12 -14.57 14.88 -9.08
C TRP A 12 -13.15 15.42 -9.17
N ASP A 13 -12.69 16.17 -8.20
CA ASP A 13 -11.43 16.89 -8.24
C ASP A 13 -10.22 15.95 -8.06
N ASP A 14 -10.23 15.13 -7.02
CA ASP A 14 -9.13 14.19 -6.75
C ASP A 14 -9.11 13.01 -7.73
N HIS A 15 -10.26 12.46 -8.05
CA HIS A 15 -10.35 11.26 -8.88
C HIS A 15 -10.07 11.54 -10.37
N ARG A 16 -10.45 12.69 -10.86
CA ARG A 16 -10.24 13.09 -12.27
C ARG A 16 -8.78 13.21 -12.63
N TYR A 17 -7.98 13.82 -11.79
CA TYR A 17 -6.59 14.07 -12.11
C TYR A 17 -5.73 12.82 -12.01
N TYR A 18 -5.82 12.11 -10.90
CA TYR A 18 -4.95 10.94 -10.64
C TYR A 18 -5.31 9.70 -11.45
N HIS A 19 -6.57 9.60 -11.86
CA HIS A 19 -7.09 8.44 -12.59
C HIS A 19 -7.52 8.79 -14.02
N HIS A 20 -6.93 9.81 -14.64
CA HIS A 20 -7.29 10.20 -16.01
C HIS A 20 -6.91 9.11 -17.04
N ASN A 21 -5.89 8.31 -16.76
CA ASN A 21 -5.50 7.19 -17.62
C ASN A 21 -6.38 5.95 -17.33
N ARG A 22 -7.04 5.43 -18.36
CA ARG A 22 -7.91 4.24 -18.23
C ARG A 22 -7.17 3.00 -17.74
N VAL A 23 -5.89 2.84 -18.11
CA VAL A 23 -5.06 1.72 -17.65
C VAL A 23 -4.84 1.85 -16.13
N ASN A 24 -4.52 3.06 -15.66
CA ASN A 24 -4.37 3.31 -14.22
C ASN A 24 -5.66 3.02 -13.45
N GLN A 25 -6.81 3.49 -13.97
CA GLN A 25 -8.13 3.19 -13.38
C GLN A 25 -8.37 1.69 -13.27
N PHE A 26 -8.11 0.94 -14.34
CA PHE A 26 -8.28 -0.51 -14.35
C PHE A 26 -7.36 -1.23 -13.36
N LEU A 27 -6.08 -0.85 -13.30
CA LEU A 27 -5.14 -1.40 -12.33
C LEU A 27 -5.55 -1.12 -10.89
N HIS A 28 -6.05 0.08 -10.60
CA HIS A 28 -6.57 0.43 -9.29
C HIS A 28 -7.85 -0.34 -8.93
N LEU A 29 -8.76 -0.52 -9.88
CA LEU A 29 -9.97 -1.32 -9.67
C LEU A 29 -9.62 -2.79 -9.39
N LEU A 30 -8.71 -3.36 -10.18
CA LEU A 30 -8.23 -4.73 -9.99
C LEU A 30 -7.53 -4.88 -8.63
N SER A 31 -6.66 -3.92 -8.26
CA SER A 31 -6.04 -3.87 -6.95
C SER A 31 -7.06 -3.82 -5.81
N ALA A 32 -8.08 -2.97 -5.92
CA ALA A 32 -9.15 -2.87 -4.93
C ALA A 32 -9.92 -4.19 -4.79
N SER A 33 -10.23 -4.85 -5.90
CA SER A 33 -10.88 -6.17 -5.90
C SER A 33 -10.01 -7.24 -5.23
N CYS A 34 -8.69 -7.22 -5.45
CA CYS A 34 -7.75 -8.11 -4.76
C CYS A 34 -7.71 -7.83 -3.25
N PHE A 35 -7.75 -6.55 -2.81
CA PHE A 35 -7.85 -6.24 -1.37
C PHE A 35 -9.14 -6.75 -0.75
N LEU A 36 -10.28 -6.61 -1.43
CA LEU A 36 -11.56 -7.17 -0.95
C LEU A 36 -11.49 -8.70 -0.83
N ALA A 37 -10.93 -9.38 -1.83
CA ALA A 37 -10.71 -10.83 -1.76
C ALA A 37 -9.76 -11.20 -0.61
N SER A 38 -8.71 -10.41 -0.39
CA SER A 38 -7.77 -10.61 0.71
C SER A 38 -8.45 -10.52 2.08
N TYR A 39 -9.37 -9.59 2.29
CA TYR A 39 -10.13 -9.50 3.54
C TYR A 39 -10.97 -10.74 3.82
N VAL A 40 -11.60 -11.33 2.80
CA VAL A 40 -12.34 -12.58 2.94
C VAL A 40 -11.38 -13.74 3.23
N LEU A 41 -10.27 -13.82 2.48
CA LEU A 41 -9.26 -14.86 2.64
C LEU A 41 -8.59 -14.82 4.01
N LEU A 42 -8.53 -13.66 4.68
CA LEU A 42 -7.92 -13.53 6.00
C LEU A 42 -8.55 -14.45 7.05
N PHE A 43 -9.85 -14.74 6.90
CA PHE A 43 -10.58 -15.66 7.80
C PHE A 43 -10.46 -17.14 7.40
N VAL A 44 -9.99 -17.45 6.19
CA VAL A 44 -9.92 -18.80 5.65
C VAL A 44 -8.49 -19.30 5.56
N ASP A 45 -7.62 -18.48 4.98
CA ASP A 45 -6.20 -18.78 4.75
C ASP A 45 -5.38 -17.49 4.78
N PRO A 46 -4.77 -17.13 5.92
CA PRO A 46 -4.00 -15.92 6.07
C PRO A 46 -2.83 -15.79 5.06
N VAL A 47 -2.25 -16.92 4.64
CA VAL A 47 -1.16 -16.92 3.65
C VAL A 47 -1.67 -16.45 2.30
N LYS A 48 -2.78 -17.02 1.82
CA LYS A 48 -3.40 -16.57 0.56
C LYS A 48 -3.88 -15.12 0.65
N ALA A 49 -4.41 -14.72 1.80
CA ALA A 49 -4.81 -13.33 2.03
C ALA A 49 -3.64 -12.37 1.83
N VAL A 50 -2.49 -12.65 2.45
CA VAL A 50 -1.29 -11.84 2.34
C VAL A 50 -0.73 -11.85 0.91
N MET A 51 -0.69 -13.01 0.25
CA MET A 51 -0.21 -13.10 -1.14
C MET A 51 -1.10 -12.29 -2.10
N VAL A 52 -2.41 -12.36 -1.95
CA VAL A 52 -3.34 -11.60 -2.81
C VAL A 52 -3.28 -10.10 -2.49
N GLY A 53 -3.31 -9.71 -1.21
CA GLY A 53 -3.32 -8.31 -0.80
C GLY A 53 -1.97 -7.63 -0.95
N TRP A 54 -0.92 -8.24 -0.44
CA TRP A 54 0.40 -7.60 -0.38
C TRP A 54 1.25 -7.82 -1.63
N LEU A 55 1.14 -8.95 -2.27
CA LEU A 55 1.89 -9.19 -3.49
C LEU A 55 1.10 -8.68 -4.71
N LEU A 56 -0.07 -9.23 -4.96
CA LEU A 56 -0.81 -8.94 -6.18
C LEU A 56 -1.43 -7.53 -6.16
N ALA A 57 -2.24 -7.20 -5.14
CA ALA A 57 -2.94 -5.92 -5.09
C ALA A 57 -1.98 -4.73 -4.98
N MET A 58 -0.93 -4.85 -4.15
CA MET A 58 0.05 -3.78 -3.99
C MET A 58 0.88 -3.57 -5.25
N ILE A 59 1.34 -4.64 -5.92
CA ILE A 59 2.08 -4.53 -7.17
C ILE A 59 1.23 -3.85 -8.25
N LEU A 60 -0.01 -4.28 -8.44
CA LEU A 60 -0.92 -3.67 -9.42
C LEU A 60 -1.09 -2.17 -9.16
N ARG A 61 -1.28 -1.78 -7.90
CA ARG A 61 -1.42 -0.38 -7.53
C ARG A 61 -0.14 0.42 -7.77
N GLN A 62 1.03 -0.14 -7.45
CA GLN A 62 2.31 0.54 -7.67
C GLN A 62 2.64 0.68 -9.16
N ILE A 63 2.33 -0.32 -9.99
CA ILE A 63 2.45 -0.22 -11.45
C ILE A 63 1.62 0.97 -11.96
N GLY A 64 0.38 1.13 -11.49
CA GLY A 64 -0.46 2.27 -11.82
C GLY A 64 0.22 3.60 -11.50
N HIS A 65 0.74 3.75 -10.29
CA HIS A 65 1.40 4.97 -9.85
C HIS A 65 2.75 5.25 -10.53
N PHE A 66 3.56 4.24 -10.80
CA PHE A 66 4.88 4.46 -11.38
C PHE A 66 4.84 4.74 -12.88
N PHE A 67 3.96 4.06 -13.61
CA PHE A 67 3.98 4.06 -15.07
C PHE A 67 2.83 4.83 -15.72
N PHE A 68 1.69 4.98 -15.03
CA PHE A 68 0.47 5.52 -15.62
C PHE A 68 -0.09 6.75 -14.90
N GLU A 69 0.55 7.22 -13.83
CA GLU A 69 0.17 8.47 -13.17
C GLU A 69 0.64 9.67 -13.99
N PRO A 70 -0.22 10.68 -14.21
CA PRO A 70 0.17 11.90 -14.92
C PRO A 70 1.25 12.67 -14.15
N LYS A 71 2.29 13.10 -14.85
CA LYS A 71 3.38 13.92 -14.29
C LYS A 71 3.31 15.37 -14.76
N THR A 72 2.19 15.77 -15.35
CA THR A 72 1.94 17.11 -15.85
C THR A 72 1.38 18.02 -14.76
N PHE A 73 1.28 19.30 -15.08
CA PHE A 73 0.62 20.28 -14.21
C PHE A 73 -0.85 19.90 -13.99
N ASP A 74 -1.29 19.93 -12.74
CA ASP A 74 -2.67 19.66 -12.34
C ASP A 74 -3.47 20.95 -12.43
N SER A 75 -4.17 21.13 -13.53
CA SER A 75 -5.03 22.31 -13.74
C SER A 75 -6.29 22.32 -12.85
N VAL A 76 -6.65 21.21 -12.22
CA VAL A 76 -7.80 21.11 -11.33
C VAL A 76 -7.46 21.67 -9.95
N ASN A 77 -6.27 21.34 -9.44
CA ASN A 77 -5.80 21.75 -8.12
C ASN A 77 -4.75 22.89 -8.20
N ASP A 78 -4.51 23.45 -9.38
CA ASP A 78 -3.51 24.50 -9.63
C ASP A 78 -2.13 24.17 -9.02
N ALA A 79 -1.66 22.95 -9.24
CA ALA A 79 -0.46 22.43 -8.58
C ALA A 79 0.50 21.74 -9.55
N SER A 80 1.80 21.99 -9.40
CA SER A 80 2.82 21.25 -10.12
C SER A 80 2.98 19.84 -9.54
N HIS A 81 3.48 18.91 -10.36
CA HIS A 81 3.79 17.57 -9.91
C HIS A 81 4.81 17.55 -8.76
N GLU A 82 5.84 18.41 -8.84
CA GLU A 82 6.87 18.54 -7.79
C GLU A 82 6.28 19.04 -6.46
N TYR A 83 5.38 20.01 -6.52
CA TYR A 83 4.68 20.48 -5.33
C TYR A 83 3.87 19.36 -4.68
N LYS A 84 3.13 18.57 -5.46
CA LYS A 84 2.39 17.42 -4.96
C LYS A 84 3.29 16.36 -4.34
N GLU A 85 4.42 16.05 -4.95
CA GLU A 85 5.41 15.12 -4.39
C GLU A 85 5.97 15.61 -3.06
N SER A 86 6.12 16.94 -2.90
CA SER A 86 6.66 17.53 -1.67
C SER A 86 5.70 17.48 -0.48
N ILE A 87 4.40 17.67 -0.72
CA ILE A 87 3.39 17.77 0.35
C ILE A 87 2.69 16.46 0.67
N LYS A 88 2.53 15.55 -0.31
CA LYS A 88 1.82 14.28 -0.11
C LYS A 88 2.82 13.13 0.09
N VAL A 89 2.89 12.59 1.30
CA VAL A 89 3.77 11.45 1.63
C VAL A 89 3.59 10.26 0.68
N GLY A 90 2.37 10.02 0.20
CA GLY A 90 2.05 8.98 -0.75
C GLY A 90 2.60 9.19 -2.17
N TYR A 91 2.98 10.41 -2.54
CA TYR A 91 3.46 10.76 -3.88
C TYR A 91 4.98 10.91 -3.99
N ASN A 92 5.69 10.93 -2.87
CA ASN A 92 7.14 11.00 -2.88
C ASN A 92 7.74 9.69 -3.42
N LEU A 93 8.24 9.73 -4.66
CA LEU A 93 8.79 8.56 -5.35
C LEU A 93 9.96 7.94 -4.58
N LYS A 94 10.85 8.76 -4.00
CA LYS A 94 12.01 8.26 -3.23
C LYS A 94 11.54 7.46 -2.00
N ARG A 95 10.56 7.96 -1.27
CA ARG A 95 9.99 7.25 -0.11
C ARG A 95 9.30 5.96 -0.53
N LYS A 96 8.54 5.97 -1.64
CA LYS A 96 7.92 4.75 -2.19
C LYS A 96 8.97 3.70 -2.54
N VAL A 97 10.04 4.09 -3.22
CA VAL A 97 11.12 3.16 -3.58
C VAL A 97 11.77 2.56 -2.34
N VAL A 98 12.09 3.37 -1.32
CA VAL A 98 12.67 2.86 -0.07
C VAL A 98 11.73 1.88 0.62
N LEU A 99 10.45 2.23 0.78
CA LEU A 99 9.47 1.36 1.44
C LEU A 99 9.24 0.05 0.67
N LEU A 100 9.16 0.10 -0.65
CA LEU A 100 9.04 -1.10 -1.49
C LEU A 100 10.30 -1.98 -1.42
N THR A 101 11.48 -1.36 -1.38
CA THR A 101 12.75 -2.09 -1.22
C THR A 101 12.78 -2.83 0.12
N ILE A 102 12.44 -2.17 1.22
CA ILE A 102 12.34 -2.81 2.54
C ILE A 102 11.36 -3.97 2.49
N TRP A 103 10.20 -3.76 1.89
CA TRP A 103 9.18 -4.79 1.80
C TRP A 103 9.61 -6.00 0.96
N ILE A 104 10.23 -5.78 -0.22
CA ILE A 104 10.72 -6.85 -1.10
C ILE A 104 11.85 -7.61 -0.43
N LEU A 105 12.74 -6.91 0.27
CA LEU A 105 13.93 -7.53 0.90
C LEU A 105 13.63 -8.17 2.26
N ALA A 106 12.51 -7.87 2.89
CA ALA A 106 12.16 -8.40 4.21
C ALA A 106 12.24 -9.94 4.31
N PRO A 107 11.82 -10.74 3.31
CA PRO A 107 11.98 -12.20 3.36
C PRO A 107 13.42 -12.70 3.42
N ILE A 108 14.41 -11.88 3.04
CA ILE A 108 15.83 -12.22 3.14
C ILE A 108 16.24 -12.46 4.60
N MET A 109 15.54 -11.85 5.55
CA MET A 109 15.78 -12.08 6.98
C MET A 109 15.59 -13.56 7.38
N LEU A 110 14.80 -14.33 6.62
CA LEU A 110 14.63 -15.76 6.86
C LEU A 110 15.85 -16.62 6.49
N PHE A 111 16.86 -16.06 5.81
CA PHE A 111 18.15 -16.74 5.59
C PHE A 111 19.09 -16.60 6.79
N ASP A 112 18.80 -15.69 7.72
CA ASP A 112 19.47 -15.64 9.01
C ASP A 112 18.93 -16.75 9.93
N PRO A 113 19.78 -17.67 10.45
CA PRO A 113 19.31 -18.81 11.24
C PRO A 113 18.57 -18.42 12.52
N PHE A 114 18.95 -17.30 13.14
CA PHE A 114 18.31 -16.82 14.35
C PHE A 114 16.88 -16.34 14.05
N THR A 115 16.74 -15.48 13.02
CA THR A 115 15.42 -14.96 12.60
C THR A 115 14.52 -16.11 12.13
N ALA A 116 15.05 -17.04 11.33
CA ALA A 116 14.30 -18.20 10.88
C ALA A 116 13.77 -19.02 12.08
N SER A 117 14.64 -19.35 13.04
CA SER A 117 14.27 -20.11 14.24
C SER A 117 13.20 -19.43 15.07
N VAL A 118 13.29 -18.11 15.25
CA VAL A 118 12.28 -17.35 16.00
C VAL A 118 10.92 -17.42 15.29
N ILE A 119 10.91 -17.18 13.99
CA ILE A 119 9.66 -17.21 13.20
C ILE A 119 9.07 -18.61 13.15
N GLU A 120 9.89 -19.64 12.95
CA GLU A 120 9.44 -21.05 12.95
C GLU A 120 8.85 -21.46 14.30
N THR A 121 9.46 -21.00 15.38
CA THR A 121 8.94 -21.24 16.74
C THR A 121 7.58 -20.57 16.95
N LEU A 122 7.42 -19.34 16.45
CA LEU A 122 6.17 -18.59 16.56
C LEU A 122 5.05 -19.16 15.68
N THR A 123 5.41 -19.69 14.53
CA THR A 123 4.45 -20.19 13.52
C THR A 123 4.21 -21.70 13.60
N GLU A 124 5.07 -22.42 14.33
CA GLU A 124 5.13 -23.89 14.36
C GLU A 124 5.26 -24.53 12.97
N ARG A 125 5.87 -23.79 12.01
CA ARG A 125 5.97 -24.21 10.62
C ARG A 125 7.32 -23.82 10.00
N ALA A 126 8.01 -24.79 9.43
CA ALA A 126 9.24 -24.61 8.66
C ALA A 126 8.94 -24.37 7.14
N SER A 127 8.07 -23.43 6.81
CA SER A 127 7.70 -23.11 5.44
C SER A 127 8.12 -21.69 5.07
N PHE A 128 9.04 -21.53 4.12
CA PHE A 128 9.51 -20.23 3.66
C PHE A 128 8.37 -19.32 3.20
N VAL A 129 7.42 -19.83 2.43
CA VAL A 129 6.26 -19.05 1.92
C VAL A 129 5.36 -18.61 3.07
N TYR A 130 5.09 -19.51 4.02
CA TYR A 130 4.29 -19.16 5.19
C TYR A 130 4.98 -18.12 6.06
N ASN A 131 6.24 -18.32 6.36
CA ASN A 131 7.02 -17.42 7.22
C ASN A 131 7.24 -16.05 6.55
N THR A 132 7.45 -16.00 5.23
CA THR A 132 7.43 -14.75 4.45
C THR A 132 6.11 -14.00 4.61
N SER A 133 4.98 -14.71 4.51
CA SER A 133 3.66 -14.10 4.67
C SER A 133 3.45 -13.53 6.07
N ILE A 134 3.95 -14.20 7.09
CA ILE A 134 3.90 -13.71 8.48
C ILE A 134 4.78 -12.47 8.67
N ILE A 135 5.99 -12.44 8.12
CA ILE A 135 6.86 -11.24 8.17
C ILE A 135 6.15 -10.05 7.52
N TRP A 136 5.59 -10.23 6.34
CA TRP A 136 4.85 -9.16 5.67
C TRP A 136 3.62 -8.70 6.45
N LEU A 137 2.92 -9.61 7.11
CA LEU A 137 1.80 -9.26 7.98
C LEU A 137 2.26 -8.43 9.18
N ILE A 138 3.36 -8.82 9.83
CA ILE A 138 3.96 -8.09 10.96
C ILE A 138 4.38 -6.68 10.51
N ILE A 139 5.03 -6.55 9.36
CA ILE A 139 5.43 -5.26 8.79
C ILE A 139 4.18 -4.39 8.54
N GLY A 140 3.11 -4.98 7.97
CA GLY A 140 1.87 -4.27 7.71
C GLY A 140 1.18 -3.77 8.95
N VAL A 141 1.00 -4.64 9.93
CA VAL A 141 0.42 -4.26 11.24
C VAL A 141 1.29 -3.23 11.94
N GLY A 142 2.61 -3.42 11.96
CA GLY A 142 3.56 -2.47 12.53
C GLY A 142 3.49 -1.09 11.86
N ALA A 143 3.39 -1.04 10.53
CA ALA A 143 3.24 0.21 9.78
C ALA A 143 1.94 0.94 10.12
N VAL A 144 0.82 0.22 10.24
CA VAL A 144 -0.48 0.81 10.65
C VAL A 144 -0.39 1.34 12.08
N LEU A 145 0.13 0.56 13.02
CA LEU A 145 0.29 0.98 14.41
C LEU A 145 1.19 2.21 14.51
N PHE A 146 2.35 2.19 13.85
CA PHE A 146 3.26 3.34 13.81
C PHE A 146 2.56 4.58 13.26
N ARG A 147 1.81 4.44 12.15
CA ARG A 147 1.10 5.56 11.56
C ARG A 147 0.00 6.09 12.47
N THR A 148 -0.72 5.22 13.17
CA THR A 148 -1.74 5.59 14.14
C THR A 148 -1.13 6.39 15.29
N VAL A 149 -0.06 5.89 15.91
CA VAL A 149 0.66 6.59 16.98
C VAL A 149 1.17 7.95 16.49
N HIS A 150 1.79 7.97 15.31
CA HIS A 150 2.31 9.21 14.71
C HIS A 150 1.21 10.27 14.50
N LEU A 151 0.07 9.87 13.97
CA LEU A 151 -1.05 10.80 13.74
C LEU A 151 -1.65 11.32 15.05
N PHE A 152 -2.01 10.43 15.96
CA PHE A 152 -2.75 10.81 17.16
C PHE A 152 -1.89 11.47 18.24
N PHE A 153 -0.62 11.09 18.39
CA PHE A 153 0.21 11.56 19.49
C PHE A 153 1.26 12.58 19.08
N LEU A 154 1.76 12.55 17.83
CA LEU A 154 2.81 13.45 17.39
C LEU A 154 2.31 14.59 16.50
N MET A 155 1.23 14.39 15.76
CA MET A 155 0.64 15.42 14.89
C MET A 155 -0.52 16.17 15.53
N GLY A 156 -1.00 15.75 16.71
CA GLY A 156 -2.03 16.46 17.46
C GLY A 156 -3.42 16.44 16.83
N ILE A 157 -3.76 15.37 16.09
CA ILE A 157 -5.10 15.18 15.52
C ILE A 157 -5.96 14.39 16.50
#